data_650ccd8a337b53777c46e9a112a2d88c
#
_entry.id   650ccd8a337b53777c46e9a112a2d88c
#
_cell.length_a   1.000
_cell.length_b   1.000
_cell.length_c   1.000
_cell.angle_alpha   90.00
_cell.angle_beta   90.00
_cell.angle_gamma   90.00
#
_symmetry.space_group_name_H-M   'P 1'
#
loop_
_entity.id
_entity.type
_entity.pdbx_description
1 polymer ?
#
loop_
_entity_poly.entity_id
_entity_poly.type
_entity_poly.pdbx_seq_one_letter_code
_entity_poly.pdbx_strand_id
1 'polypeptide(L)'
;MLLTRRAKGKSYAGTWENSGGAVQAGETSREAVARELFEETGIQAAPEEFELLTTDRDRNIFYDHYCLKCKVRLKDIVLLPGETDGVMWASFGKVHWMIHSGKICRIIGNQFRRQEKQLRLRNMPKFVR
;
A
#
# COMPACT_ATOMS: atom_id res chain seq x y z
N MET A 1 -5.86 -6.29 -3.77
CA MET A 1 -4.96 -5.29 -3.18
C MET A 1 -4.09 -4.70 -4.25
N LEU A 2 -3.92 -3.39 -4.30
CA LEU A 2 -3.03 -2.74 -5.26
C LEU A 2 -1.60 -2.80 -4.75
N LEU A 3 -0.68 -3.27 -5.58
CA LEU A 3 0.74 -3.32 -5.28
C LEU A 3 1.53 -2.55 -6.33
N THR A 4 2.58 -1.89 -5.88
CA THR A 4 3.56 -1.24 -6.75
C THR A 4 4.92 -1.89 -6.56
N ARG A 5 5.74 -1.87 -7.60
CA ARG A 5 7.10 -2.43 -7.56
C ARG A 5 8.13 -1.32 -7.42
N ARG A 6 9.04 -1.48 -6.48
CA ARG A 6 10.12 -0.53 -6.24
C ARG A 6 11.08 -0.51 -7.43
N ALA A 7 11.35 0.70 -7.92
CA ALA A 7 12.17 0.90 -9.10
C ALA A 7 13.62 0.50 -8.88
N LYS A 8 14.30 0.19 -9.97
CA LYS A 8 15.73 -0.03 -9.99
C LYS A 8 16.47 1.21 -9.45
N GLY A 9 17.41 1.00 -8.55
CA GLY A 9 18.12 2.08 -7.86
C GLY A 9 17.58 2.43 -6.49
N LYS A 10 16.40 1.95 -6.13
CA LYS A 10 15.85 2.08 -4.78
C LYS A 10 16.34 0.92 -3.89
N SER A 11 16.32 1.13 -2.57
CA SER A 11 16.48 0.01 -1.63
C SER A 11 15.37 -1.02 -1.87
N TYR A 12 15.69 -2.30 -1.75
CA TYR A 12 14.77 -3.41 -2.04
C TYR A 12 14.16 -3.35 -3.45
N ALA A 13 14.93 -2.89 -4.44
CA ALA A 13 14.52 -2.79 -5.83
C ALA A 13 13.91 -4.10 -6.33
N GLY A 14 12.84 -4.00 -7.13
CA GLY A 14 12.15 -5.16 -7.68
C GLY A 14 11.17 -5.83 -6.74
N THR A 15 11.11 -5.44 -5.46
CA THR A 15 10.10 -5.96 -4.54
C THR A 15 8.78 -5.19 -4.66
N TRP A 16 7.69 -5.87 -4.32
CA TRP A 16 6.35 -5.32 -4.38
C TRP A 16 5.89 -4.86 -2.99
N GLU A 17 5.14 -3.78 -2.96
CA GLU A 17 4.62 -3.20 -1.72
C GLU A 17 3.31 -2.48 -1.97
N ASN A 18 2.56 -2.21 -0.91
CA ASN A 18 1.46 -1.26 -0.95
C ASN A 18 2.01 0.17 -0.83
N SER A 19 1.22 1.16 -1.27
CA SER A 19 1.61 2.57 -1.15
C SER A 19 1.84 2.97 0.30
N GLY A 20 2.85 3.79 0.53
CA GLY A 20 3.14 4.35 1.84
C GLY A 20 4.28 5.36 1.78
N GLY A 21 4.43 6.10 2.85
CA GLY A 21 5.47 7.10 2.98
C GLY A 21 5.46 7.76 4.36
N ALA A 22 6.38 8.69 4.55
CA ALA A 22 6.52 9.41 5.79
C ALA A 22 5.53 10.58 5.89
N VAL A 23 4.98 10.78 7.09
CA VAL A 23 4.17 11.96 7.41
C VAL A 23 5.09 13.17 7.45
N GLN A 24 4.71 14.21 6.72
CA GLN A 24 5.43 15.49 6.72
C GLN A 24 4.94 16.41 7.84
N ALA A 25 5.77 17.36 8.23
CA ALA A 25 5.39 18.35 9.24
C ALA A 25 4.13 19.10 8.82
N GLY A 26 3.16 19.20 9.74
CA GLY A 26 1.91 19.91 9.49
C GLY A 26 0.80 19.10 8.86
N GLU A 27 1.05 17.85 8.43
CA GLU A 27 -0.01 16.98 7.92
C GLU A 27 -0.37 15.88 8.92
N THR A 28 -1.60 15.38 8.84
CA THR A 28 -2.02 14.18 9.56
C THR A 28 -1.57 12.94 8.80
N SER A 29 -1.56 11.78 9.45
CA SER A 29 -1.24 10.53 8.77
C SER A 29 -2.25 10.21 7.66
N ARG A 30 -3.51 10.61 7.83
CA ARG A 30 -4.57 10.45 6.82
C ARG A 30 -4.32 11.31 5.58
N GLU A 31 -3.91 12.54 5.78
CA GLU A 31 -3.49 13.43 4.69
C GLU A 31 -2.23 12.90 3.99
N ALA A 32 -1.28 12.38 4.77
CA ALA A 32 -0.06 11.80 4.23
C ALA A 32 -0.35 10.60 3.31
N VAL A 33 -1.22 9.67 3.73
CA VAL A 33 -1.54 8.49 2.93
C VAL A 33 -2.24 8.88 1.62
N ALA A 34 -3.11 9.90 1.65
CA ALA A 34 -3.76 10.41 0.44
C ALA A 34 -2.75 11.03 -0.52
N ARG A 35 -1.82 11.83 -0.01
CA ARG A 35 -0.75 12.45 -0.80
C ARG A 35 0.17 11.40 -1.43
N GLU A 36 0.65 10.46 -0.63
CA GLU A 36 1.57 9.40 -1.10
C GLU A 36 0.92 8.53 -2.17
N LEU A 37 -0.34 8.15 -1.99
CA LEU A 37 -1.06 7.37 -2.98
C LEU A 37 -1.18 8.11 -4.31
N PHE A 38 -1.49 9.39 -4.26
CA PHE A 38 -1.56 10.23 -5.47
C PHE A 38 -0.19 10.37 -6.15
N GLU A 39 0.86 10.64 -5.38
CA GLU A 39 2.22 10.77 -5.93
C GLU A 39 2.68 9.47 -6.60
N GLU A 40 2.40 8.33 -5.99
CA GLU A 40 2.90 7.03 -6.48
C GLU A 40 2.05 6.43 -7.60
N THR A 41 0.76 6.71 -7.64
CA THR A 41 -0.17 6.01 -8.55
C THR A 41 -1.08 6.92 -9.35
N GLY A 42 -1.15 8.20 -9.03
CA GLY A 42 -2.11 9.11 -9.63
C GLY A 42 -3.54 8.94 -9.13
N ILE A 43 -3.78 8.02 -8.19
CA ILE A 43 -5.12 7.84 -7.61
C ILE A 43 -5.44 9.00 -6.70
N GLN A 44 -6.52 9.71 -7.02
CA GLN A 44 -6.96 10.87 -6.26
C GLN A 44 -8.13 10.47 -5.36
N ALA A 45 -7.95 10.64 -4.05
CA ALA A 45 -8.99 10.40 -3.06
C ALA A 45 -8.84 11.41 -1.92
N ALA A 46 -9.97 11.83 -1.36
CA ALA A 46 -9.97 12.72 -0.20
C ALA A 46 -9.47 11.97 1.04
N PRO A 47 -8.78 12.64 1.99
CA PRO A 47 -8.33 11.98 3.22
C PRO A 47 -9.44 11.26 3.97
N GLU A 48 -10.66 11.78 3.95
CA GLU A 48 -11.84 11.22 4.63
C GLU A 48 -12.30 9.88 4.06
N GLU A 49 -11.91 9.55 2.83
CA GLU A 49 -12.23 8.27 2.20
C GLU A 49 -11.38 7.11 2.72
N PHE A 50 -10.29 7.41 3.39
CA PHE A 50 -9.39 6.41 3.97
C PHE A 50 -9.88 5.99 5.35
N GLU A 51 -10.00 4.68 5.57
CA GLU A 51 -10.40 4.10 6.83
C GLU A 51 -9.19 3.54 7.57
N LEU A 52 -8.97 3.96 8.80
CA LEU A 52 -7.88 3.46 9.62
C LEU A 52 -8.13 1.99 9.99
N LEU A 53 -7.17 1.13 9.68
CA LEU A 53 -7.22 -0.29 10.02
C LEU A 53 -6.56 -0.56 11.37
N THR A 54 -5.31 -0.16 11.49
CA THR A 54 -4.47 -0.42 12.67
C THR A 54 -3.43 0.69 12.82
N THR A 55 -2.97 0.88 14.04
CA THR A 55 -1.78 1.65 14.35
C THR A 55 -0.77 0.70 15.01
N ASP A 56 0.37 0.54 14.37
CA ASP A 56 1.48 -0.25 14.90
C ASP A 56 2.59 0.69 15.40
N ARG A 57 3.36 0.21 16.36
CA ARG A 57 4.52 0.94 16.85
C ARG A 57 5.75 0.03 16.82
N ASP A 58 6.82 0.56 16.23
CA ASP A 58 8.14 -0.05 16.32
C ASP A 58 9.13 1.01 16.83
N ARG A 59 9.66 0.77 18.03
CA ARG A 59 10.53 1.74 18.74
C ARG A 59 9.86 3.10 18.87
N ASN A 60 10.36 4.12 18.16
CA ASN A 60 9.84 5.49 18.17
C ASN A 60 9.05 5.84 16.91
N ILE A 61 8.74 4.84 16.09
CA ILE A 61 8.01 5.04 14.84
C ILE A 61 6.61 4.47 15.00
N PHE A 62 5.60 5.27 14.62
CA PHE A 62 4.22 4.84 14.53
C PHE A 62 3.86 4.62 13.06
N TYR A 63 3.17 3.52 12.78
CA TYR A 63 2.70 3.16 11.46
C TYR A 63 1.18 3.12 11.47
N ASP A 64 0.56 4.08 10.82
CA ASP A 64 -0.89 4.09 10.60
C ASP A 64 -1.19 3.42 9.26
N HIS A 65 -2.01 2.39 9.29
CA HIS A 65 -2.40 1.61 8.13
C HIS A 65 -3.84 1.91 7.77
N TYR A 66 -4.04 2.35 6.54
CA TYR A 66 -5.34 2.76 6.01
C TYR A 66 -5.82 1.83 4.91
N CYS A 67 -7.13 1.77 4.75
CA CYS A 67 -7.81 1.08 3.67
C CYS A 67 -8.58 2.10 2.84
N LEU A 68 -8.43 2.03 1.53
CA LEU A 68 -9.24 2.78 0.59
C LEU A 68 -9.88 1.78 -0.38
N LYS A 69 -11.21 1.85 -0.51
CA LYS A 69 -11.94 1.10 -1.53
C LYS A 69 -11.96 1.92 -2.81
N CYS A 70 -11.36 1.42 -3.86
CA CYS A 70 -11.39 2.09 -5.17
C CYS A 70 -11.48 1.07 -6.30
N LYS A 71 -12.07 1.53 -7.43
CA LYS A 71 -12.17 0.76 -8.66
C LYS A 71 -11.36 1.48 -9.74
N VAL A 72 -10.05 1.31 -9.70
CA VAL A 72 -9.14 1.93 -10.66
C VAL A 72 -8.59 0.86 -11.59
N ARG A 73 -8.63 1.13 -12.89
CA ARG A 73 -8.03 0.25 -13.89
C ARG A 73 -6.53 0.50 -13.95
N LEU A 74 -5.74 -0.56 -14.17
CA LEU A 74 -4.29 -0.43 -14.24
C LEU A 74 -3.83 0.59 -15.29
N LYS A 75 -4.56 0.71 -16.40
CA LYS A 75 -4.24 1.67 -17.47
C LYS A 75 -4.38 3.13 -17.06
N ASP A 76 -5.14 3.40 -15.99
CA ASP A 76 -5.37 4.76 -15.49
C ASP A 76 -4.39 5.15 -14.38
N ILE A 77 -3.51 4.23 -13.99
CA ILE A 77 -2.50 4.48 -12.96
C ILE A 77 -1.27 5.11 -13.60
N VAL A 78 -0.79 6.17 -12.97
CA VAL A 78 0.41 6.91 -13.39
C VAL A 78 1.50 6.69 -12.35
N LEU A 79 2.51 5.91 -12.72
CA LEU A 79 3.63 5.62 -11.82
C LEU A 79 4.63 6.76 -11.79
N LEU A 80 5.18 7.04 -10.60
CA LEU A 80 6.21 8.06 -10.42
C LEU A 80 7.54 7.55 -10.96
N PRO A 81 8.13 8.18 -11.99
CA PRO A 81 9.41 7.74 -12.56
C PRO A 81 10.52 7.71 -11.49
N GLY A 82 11.31 6.65 -11.50
CA GLY A 82 12.41 6.47 -10.56
C GLY A 82 12.00 5.95 -9.17
N GLU A 83 10.73 5.95 -8.85
CA GLU A 83 10.21 5.45 -7.57
C GLU A 83 9.56 4.07 -7.73
N THR A 84 8.68 3.93 -8.71
CA THR A 84 7.98 2.69 -9.01
C THR A 84 8.05 2.37 -10.50
N ASP A 85 8.19 1.10 -10.85
CA ASP A 85 8.30 0.66 -12.24
C ASP A 85 7.32 -0.46 -12.60
N GLY A 86 6.37 -0.76 -11.73
CA GLY A 86 5.33 -1.74 -11.98
C GLY A 86 4.14 -1.57 -11.05
N VAL A 87 2.99 -2.06 -11.48
CA VAL A 87 1.75 -2.02 -10.71
C VAL A 87 0.92 -3.26 -11.02
N MET A 88 0.25 -3.81 -10.00
CA MET A 88 -0.68 -4.92 -10.18
C MET A 88 -1.80 -4.88 -9.15
N TRP A 89 -2.95 -5.46 -9.52
CA TRP A 89 -3.96 -5.90 -8.58
C TRP A 89 -3.69 -7.34 -8.19
N ALA A 90 -3.58 -7.61 -6.90
CA ALA A 90 -3.31 -8.95 -6.38
C ALA A 90 -4.41 -9.40 -5.42
N SER A 91 -4.84 -10.64 -5.55
CA SER A 91 -5.69 -11.29 -4.54
C SER A 91 -4.89 -11.48 -3.24
N PHE A 92 -5.57 -11.67 -2.12
CA PHE A 92 -4.88 -11.97 -0.86
C PHE A 92 -4.08 -13.26 -0.94
N GLY A 93 -4.59 -14.27 -1.66
CA GLY A 93 -3.84 -15.51 -1.91
C GLY A 93 -2.56 -15.27 -2.68
N LYS A 94 -2.59 -14.40 -3.69
CA LYS A 94 -1.39 -14.02 -4.44
C LYS A 94 -0.41 -13.25 -3.56
N VAL A 95 -0.90 -12.37 -2.69
CA VAL A 95 -0.05 -11.62 -1.74
C VAL A 95 0.68 -12.60 -0.82
N HIS A 96 -0.01 -13.60 -0.27
CA HIS A 96 0.63 -14.64 0.55
C HIS A 96 1.71 -15.39 -0.21
N TRP A 97 1.43 -15.79 -1.45
CA TRP A 97 2.42 -16.44 -2.30
C TRP A 97 3.63 -15.54 -2.55
N MET A 98 3.41 -14.26 -2.79
CA MET A 98 4.50 -13.29 -3.03
C MET A 98 5.34 -13.04 -1.77
N ILE A 99 4.73 -13.06 -0.60
CA ILE A 99 5.46 -12.99 0.67
C ILE A 99 6.35 -14.23 0.82
N HIS A 100 5.77 -15.40 0.60
CA HIS A 100 6.49 -16.67 0.73
C HIS A 100 7.64 -16.79 -0.27
N SER A 101 7.46 -16.32 -1.49
CA SER A 101 8.47 -16.38 -2.56
C SER A 101 9.49 -15.23 -2.52
N GLY A 102 9.42 -14.34 -1.53
CA GLY A 102 10.35 -13.23 -1.38
C GLY A 102 10.11 -12.04 -2.31
N LYS A 103 8.99 -12.02 -3.03
CA LYS A 103 8.62 -10.90 -3.92
C LYS A 103 8.08 -9.70 -3.16
N ILE A 104 7.60 -9.90 -1.93
CA ILE A 104 7.24 -8.86 -0.98
C ILE A 104 8.21 -8.97 0.19
N CYS A 105 8.81 -7.86 0.61
CA CYS A 105 9.76 -7.90 1.70
C CYS A 105 9.08 -8.30 3.02
N ARG A 106 9.88 -8.86 3.93
CA ARG A 106 9.40 -9.44 5.19
C ARG A 106 8.60 -8.45 6.04
N ILE A 107 9.05 -7.20 6.11
CA ILE A 107 8.40 -6.16 6.93
C ILE A 107 6.98 -5.90 6.42
N ILE A 108 6.84 -5.68 5.12
CA ILE A 108 5.55 -5.44 4.47
C ILE A 108 4.65 -6.68 4.60
N GLY A 109 5.21 -7.87 4.42
CA GLY A 109 4.47 -9.11 4.58
C GLY A 109 3.92 -9.32 5.98
N ASN A 110 4.70 -9.01 7.01
CA ASN A 110 4.25 -9.08 8.39
C ASN A 110 3.14 -8.07 8.69
N GLN A 111 3.25 -6.86 8.16
CA GLN A 111 2.21 -5.84 8.28
C GLN A 111 0.90 -6.31 7.63
N PHE A 112 0.97 -6.85 6.41
CA PHE A 112 -0.20 -7.39 5.72
C PHE A 112 -0.89 -8.49 6.54
N ARG A 113 -0.14 -9.44 7.08
CA ARG A 113 -0.70 -10.54 7.88
C ARG A 113 -1.45 -10.02 9.10
N ARG A 114 -0.95 -8.98 9.76
CA ARG A 114 -1.64 -8.35 10.89
C ARG A 114 -2.92 -7.65 10.47
N GLN A 115 -2.96 -7.09 9.27
CA GLN A 115 -4.09 -6.32 8.76
C GLN A 115 -5.15 -7.16 8.06
N GLU A 116 -4.80 -8.34 7.58
CA GLU A 116 -5.66 -9.16 6.72
C GLU A 116 -7.04 -9.42 7.36
N LYS A 117 -7.06 -9.74 8.65
CA LYS A 117 -8.31 -9.96 9.37
C LYS A 117 -9.23 -8.74 9.32
N GLN A 118 -8.66 -7.55 9.54
CA GLN A 118 -9.42 -6.29 9.49
C GLN A 118 -9.91 -6.00 8.07
N LEU A 119 -9.11 -6.28 7.06
CA LEU A 119 -9.52 -6.12 5.67
C LEU A 119 -10.67 -7.06 5.32
N ARG A 120 -10.63 -8.31 5.77
CA ARG A 120 -11.70 -9.28 5.54
C ARG A 120 -12.99 -8.89 6.26
N LEU A 121 -12.90 -8.38 7.49
CA LEU A 121 -14.06 -7.93 8.26
C LEU A 121 -14.80 -6.75 7.63
N ARG A 122 -14.12 -5.96 6.81
CA ARG A 122 -14.69 -4.83 6.07
C ARG A 122 -15.32 -5.23 4.73
N ASN A 123 -15.57 -6.52 4.52
CA ASN A 123 -16.10 -7.03 3.26
C ASN A 123 -15.34 -6.50 2.03
N MET A 124 -14.04 -6.31 2.19
CA MET A 124 -13.20 -6.03 1.03
C MET A 124 -13.36 -7.17 0.05
N PRO A 125 -13.70 -6.91 -1.20
CA PRO A 125 -13.78 -7.98 -2.18
C PRO A 125 -12.47 -8.75 -2.20
N LYS A 126 -12.56 -10.10 -2.31
CA LYS A 126 -11.38 -10.98 -2.39
C LYS A 126 -10.41 -10.53 -3.48
N PHE A 127 -10.92 -9.73 -4.40
CA PHE A 127 -10.17 -9.06 -5.43
C PHE A 127 -10.47 -7.57 -5.35
N VAL A 128 -9.49 -6.79 -5.00
CA VAL A 128 -9.56 -5.37 -5.24
C VAL A 128 -9.12 -5.20 -6.69
N ARG A 129 -10.08 -5.08 -7.55
CA ARG A 129 -9.83 -4.87 -8.97
C ARG A 129 -9.70 -3.38 -9.27
#